data_33244633ddd122cfbab6eabee9f382c9
#
_entry.id   33244633ddd122cfbab6eabee9f382c9
#
_cell.length_a   1.000
_cell.length_b   1.000
_cell.length_c   1.000
_cell.angle_alpha   90.00
_cell.angle_beta   90.00
_cell.angle_gamma   90.00
#
_symmetry.space_group_name_H-M   'P 1'
#
loop_
_entity.id
_entity.type
_entity.pdbx_description
1 polymer ?
#
loop_
_entity_poly.entity_id
_entity_poly.type
_entity_poly.pdbx_seq_one_letter_code
_entity_poly.pdbx_strand_id
1 'polypeptide(L)'
;DQHDMIKDILNLHNNGLPFELDTTFSIGNFYQKNGKAIIEEPLYKFDMYPQIDGVQKLTFPLPFCDNSIQSIMFDPPFVISKGDSLNNGNSRSNIISKRFSSYESPLDLFISYDTNLKEYYRILKNDGILVFKCQGTVSSGKNFFIPEWVMWRAYHIGFYPLDRFELIARSRLISGKVKT
;
A
#
# COMPACT_ATOMS: atom_id res chain seq x y z
N ASP A 1 5.25 0.04 -17.06
CA ASP A 1 5.83 0.01 -15.71
C ASP A 1 4.76 0.34 -14.66
N GLN A 2 5.11 0.49 -13.39
CA GLN A 2 4.15 0.79 -12.31
C GLN A 2 3.38 2.10 -12.59
N HIS A 3 4.05 3.13 -13.07
CA HIS A 3 3.42 4.43 -13.32
C HIS A 3 2.44 4.36 -14.49
N ASP A 4 2.77 3.61 -15.55
CA ASP A 4 1.87 3.42 -16.68
C ASP A 4 0.61 2.67 -16.22
N MET A 5 0.78 1.61 -15.45
CA MET A 5 -0.35 0.85 -14.88
C MET A 5 -1.28 1.72 -14.05
N ILE A 6 -0.73 2.62 -13.21
CA ILE A 6 -1.55 3.52 -12.39
C ILE A 6 -2.30 4.53 -13.24
N LYS A 7 -1.66 5.09 -14.27
CA LYS A 7 -2.36 5.97 -15.24
C LYS A 7 -3.50 5.25 -15.91
N ASP A 8 -3.28 4.00 -16.33
CA ASP A 8 -4.34 3.20 -16.95
C ASP A 8 -5.49 2.94 -15.97
N ILE A 9 -5.19 2.63 -14.70
CA ILE A 9 -6.21 2.47 -13.65
C ILE A 9 -7.01 3.77 -13.44
N LEU A 10 -6.32 4.92 -13.34
CA LEU A 10 -6.98 6.21 -13.17
C LEU A 10 -7.87 6.55 -14.38
N ASN A 11 -7.40 6.28 -15.60
CA ASN A 11 -8.18 6.50 -16.81
C ASN A 11 -9.41 5.61 -16.88
N LEU A 12 -9.29 4.34 -16.50
CA LEU A 12 -10.38 3.38 -16.55
C LEU A 12 -11.45 3.62 -15.47
N HIS A 13 -11.01 3.94 -14.25
CA HIS A 13 -11.87 3.90 -13.07
C HIS A 13 -12.05 5.23 -12.34
N ASN A 14 -11.27 6.26 -12.68
CA ASN A 14 -11.32 7.58 -12.03
C ASN A 14 -11.43 8.74 -13.04
N ASN A 15 -11.87 8.48 -14.26
CA ASN A 15 -12.00 9.49 -15.34
C ASN A 15 -10.70 10.26 -15.61
N GLY A 16 -9.55 9.64 -15.39
CA GLY A 16 -8.23 10.28 -15.53
C GLY A 16 -7.86 11.26 -14.42
N LEU A 17 -8.72 11.43 -13.40
CA LEU A 17 -8.47 12.31 -12.27
C LEU A 17 -7.44 11.67 -11.31
N PRO A 18 -6.62 12.46 -10.59
CA PRO A 18 -5.72 11.94 -9.57
C PRO A 18 -6.49 11.28 -8.42
N PHE A 19 -5.78 10.51 -7.59
CA PHE A 19 -6.36 10.04 -6.34
C PHE A 19 -6.68 11.22 -5.43
N GLU A 20 -7.79 11.14 -4.71
CA GLU A 20 -8.15 12.16 -3.73
C GLU A 20 -7.35 11.97 -2.42
N LEU A 21 -7.11 10.71 -2.02
CA LEU A 21 -6.44 10.35 -0.78
C LEU A 21 -5.37 9.28 -1.03
N ASP A 22 -4.19 9.47 -0.42
CA ASP A 22 -3.17 8.42 -0.23
C ASP A 22 -2.78 8.37 1.25
N THR A 23 -2.93 7.21 1.87
CA THR A 23 -2.60 6.99 3.28
C THR A 23 -1.25 6.32 3.50
N THR A 24 -0.49 6.13 2.43
CA THR A 24 0.84 5.51 2.39
C THR A 24 1.82 6.33 1.55
N PHE A 25 1.65 7.65 1.55
CA PHE A 25 2.31 8.57 0.63
C PHE A 25 3.84 8.56 0.72
N SER A 26 4.40 8.36 1.91
CA SER A 26 5.85 8.37 2.18
C SER A 26 6.50 9.68 1.69
N ILE A 27 7.33 9.63 0.67
CA ILE A 27 7.99 10.78 0.02
C ILE A 27 7.49 11.00 -1.43
N GLY A 28 6.35 10.42 -1.80
CA GLY A 28 5.72 10.63 -3.09
C GLY A 28 6.37 9.89 -4.28
N ASN A 29 7.24 8.92 -4.04
CA ASN A 29 7.90 8.15 -5.11
C ASN A 29 6.93 7.42 -6.05
N PHE A 30 5.71 7.23 -5.60
CA PHE A 30 4.65 6.62 -6.39
C PHE A 30 4.16 7.55 -7.52
N TYR A 31 4.29 8.85 -7.35
CA TYR A 31 3.80 9.90 -8.25
C TYR A 31 4.91 10.52 -9.11
N GLN A 32 6.16 10.20 -8.83
CA GLN A 32 7.31 10.79 -9.50
C GLN A 32 8.34 9.73 -9.93
N LYS A 33 9.12 10.05 -10.96
CA LYS A 33 10.24 9.23 -11.45
C LYS A 33 11.43 10.14 -11.74
N ASN A 34 12.57 9.84 -11.13
CA ASN A 34 13.78 10.66 -11.26
C ASN A 34 13.55 12.14 -10.92
N GLY A 35 12.75 12.43 -9.89
CA GLY A 35 12.43 13.79 -9.45
C GLY A 35 11.45 14.55 -10.36
N LYS A 36 10.87 13.89 -11.36
CA LYS A 36 9.86 14.51 -12.24
C LYS A 36 8.49 13.92 -11.91
N ALA A 37 7.51 14.79 -11.70
CA ALA A 37 6.12 14.38 -11.54
C ALA A 37 5.65 13.65 -12.81
N ILE A 38 5.04 12.47 -12.64
CA ILE A 38 4.50 11.65 -13.73
C ILE A 38 2.99 11.48 -13.58
N ILE A 39 2.53 11.42 -12.34
CA ILE A 39 1.14 11.34 -11.95
C ILE A 39 0.90 12.49 -11.00
N GLU A 40 -0.24 13.15 -11.11
CA GLU A 40 -0.61 14.20 -10.17
C GLU A 40 -0.76 13.63 -8.76
N GLU A 41 -0.22 14.36 -7.78
CA GLU A 41 -0.27 13.94 -6.38
C GLU A 41 -1.69 14.07 -5.81
N PRO A 42 -2.06 13.22 -4.83
CA PRO A 42 -3.36 13.30 -4.19
C PRO A 42 -3.53 14.58 -3.38
N LEU A 43 -4.80 15.01 -3.24
CA LEU A 43 -5.17 16.17 -2.43
C LEU A 43 -4.82 15.98 -0.96
N TYR A 44 -5.13 14.78 -0.43
CA TYR A 44 -4.88 14.42 0.97
C TYR A 44 -3.79 13.37 1.06
N LYS A 45 -2.72 13.69 1.80
CA LYS A 45 -1.52 12.86 1.94
C LYS A 45 -1.29 12.50 3.40
N PHE A 46 -1.31 11.21 3.69
CA PHE A 46 -1.03 10.68 5.02
C PHE A 46 0.06 9.61 4.96
N ASP A 47 0.75 9.43 6.06
CA ASP A 47 1.68 8.32 6.27
C ASP A 47 1.77 7.98 7.77
N MET A 48 2.05 6.73 8.09
CA MET A 48 2.31 6.31 9.47
C MET A 48 3.50 7.08 10.08
N TYR A 49 4.51 7.36 9.25
CA TYR A 49 5.74 8.06 9.60
C TYR A 49 6.04 9.16 8.58
N PRO A 50 5.37 10.33 8.63
CA PRO A 50 5.59 11.42 7.69
C PRO A 50 7.06 11.82 7.63
N GLN A 51 7.61 11.93 6.42
CA GLN A 51 9.03 12.24 6.19
C GLN A 51 9.24 13.58 5.50
N ILE A 52 8.19 14.19 4.95
CA ILE A 52 8.24 15.48 4.25
C ILE A 52 7.07 16.36 4.66
N ASP A 53 7.23 17.66 4.48
CA ASP A 53 6.17 18.64 4.74
C ASP A 53 4.95 18.40 3.85
N GLY A 54 3.77 18.70 4.39
CA GLY A 54 2.49 18.51 3.69
C GLY A 54 1.93 17.07 3.77
N VAL A 55 2.66 16.13 4.35
CA VAL A 55 2.14 14.80 4.66
C VAL A 55 1.72 14.74 6.12
N GLN A 56 0.46 14.37 6.37
CA GLN A 56 -0.09 14.27 7.73
C GLN A 56 0.18 12.90 8.32
N LYS A 57 0.24 12.83 9.65
CA LYS A 57 0.36 11.55 10.34
C LYS A 57 -0.93 10.76 10.24
N LEU A 58 -0.82 9.52 9.78
CA LEU A 58 -1.95 8.60 9.74
C LEU A 58 -2.42 8.27 11.17
N THR A 59 -3.67 8.54 11.45
CA THR A 59 -4.35 8.20 12.69
C THR A 59 -5.76 7.71 12.38
N PHE A 60 -6.31 6.84 13.21
CA PHE A 60 -7.66 6.33 13.06
C PHE A 60 -8.57 6.82 14.19
N PRO A 61 -9.83 7.18 13.90
CA PRO A 61 -10.42 7.27 12.56
C PRO A 61 -9.78 8.40 11.73
N LEU A 62 -9.84 8.28 10.41
CA LEU A 62 -9.42 9.35 9.50
C LEU A 62 -10.35 10.57 9.64
N PRO A 63 -9.83 11.80 9.48
CA PRO A 63 -10.60 13.03 9.69
C PRO A 63 -11.57 13.36 8.53
N PHE A 64 -12.24 12.34 8.02
CA PHE A 64 -13.20 12.45 6.93
C PHE A 64 -14.59 11.96 7.37
N CYS A 65 -15.62 12.60 6.85
CA CYS A 65 -17.00 12.12 7.01
C CYS A 65 -17.21 10.81 6.24
N ASP A 66 -18.25 10.08 6.62
CA ASP A 66 -18.69 8.91 5.85
C ASP A 66 -19.05 9.33 4.42
N ASN A 67 -18.74 8.49 3.44
CA ASN A 67 -19.07 8.70 2.02
C ASN A 67 -18.60 10.05 1.48
N SER A 68 -17.39 10.51 1.83
CA SER A 68 -16.87 11.83 1.44
C SER A 68 -15.73 11.79 0.42
N ILE A 69 -15.00 10.68 0.31
CA ILE A 69 -13.81 10.52 -0.54
C ILE A 69 -14.16 9.74 -1.81
N GLN A 70 -13.69 10.22 -2.96
CA GLN A 70 -13.96 9.57 -4.25
C GLN A 70 -12.96 8.49 -4.61
N SER A 71 -11.67 8.68 -4.30
CA SER A 71 -10.63 7.73 -4.70
C SER A 71 -9.49 7.65 -3.69
N ILE A 72 -9.08 6.42 -3.37
CA ILE A 72 -8.03 6.14 -2.39
C ILE A 72 -6.94 5.28 -3.03
N MET A 73 -5.68 5.69 -2.84
CA MET A 73 -4.51 4.85 -3.05
C MET A 73 -4.00 4.30 -1.73
N PHE A 74 -3.73 2.99 -1.70
CA PHE A 74 -3.17 2.31 -0.54
C PHE A 74 -2.09 1.32 -0.97
N ASP A 75 -0.81 1.65 -0.70
CA ASP A 75 0.38 0.82 -0.97
C ASP A 75 1.07 0.45 0.35
N PRO A 76 0.44 -0.37 1.22
CA PRO A 76 1.00 -0.70 2.51
C PRO A 76 2.22 -1.61 2.40
N PRO A 77 3.08 -1.64 3.44
CA PRO A 77 4.11 -2.66 3.52
C PRO A 77 3.50 -4.07 3.51
N PHE A 78 4.21 -5.01 2.88
CA PHE A 78 3.84 -6.43 2.82
C PHE A 78 4.93 -7.34 3.39
N VAL A 79 6.00 -6.76 3.94
CA VAL A 79 7.12 -7.51 4.53
C VAL A 79 6.78 -7.93 5.96
N ILE A 80 6.95 -9.21 6.24
CA ILE A 80 6.81 -9.78 7.58
C ILE A 80 8.22 -10.15 8.06
N SER A 81 8.69 -9.48 9.10
CA SER A 81 10.05 -9.70 9.64
C SER A 81 10.04 -9.52 11.15
N LYS A 82 10.47 -10.54 11.88
CA LYS A 82 10.74 -10.38 13.32
C LYS A 82 11.94 -9.45 13.51
N GLY A 83 11.81 -8.46 14.39
CA GLY A 83 12.74 -7.34 14.59
C GLY A 83 14.23 -7.69 14.69
N ASP A 84 14.59 -8.89 15.16
CA ASP A 84 15.98 -9.32 15.30
C ASP A 84 16.72 -9.61 14.00
N SER A 85 16.03 -9.92 12.90
CA SER A 85 16.69 -10.16 11.62
C SER A 85 17.11 -8.87 10.90
N LEU A 86 16.61 -7.72 11.33
CA LEU A 86 16.95 -6.40 10.80
C LEU A 86 18.07 -5.71 11.58
N ASN A 87 18.41 -6.19 12.78
CA ASN A 87 19.41 -5.60 13.67
C ASN A 87 20.85 -6.12 13.45
N ASN A 88 21.07 -7.05 12.50
CA ASN A 88 22.43 -7.52 12.17
C ASN A 88 23.20 -6.46 11.36
N GLY A 89 23.68 -5.43 12.07
CA GLY A 89 24.93 -4.71 11.84
C GLY A 89 25.18 -3.99 10.52
N ASN A 90 24.36 -4.10 9.49
CA ASN A 90 24.60 -3.47 8.20
C ASN A 90 23.69 -2.23 8.01
N SER A 91 24.32 -1.07 7.78
CA SER A 91 23.67 0.22 7.55
C SER A 91 22.55 0.22 6.51
N ARG A 92 22.54 -0.73 5.58
CA ARG A 92 21.46 -0.90 4.58
C ARG A 92 20.17 -1.44 5.17
N SER A 93 20.22 -2.30 6.19
CA SER A 93 19.00 -2.84 6.84
C SER A 93 18.28 -1.75 7.63
N ASN A 94 19.01 -0.80 8.23
CA ASN A 94 18.42 0.33 8.95
C ASN A 94 17.66 1.32 8.05
N ILE A 95 18.10 1.46 6.79
CA ILE A 95 17.41 2.34 5.81
C ILE A 95 16.13 1.66 5.30
N ILE A 96 16.17 0.36 5.08
CA ILE A 96 15.01 -0.42 4.63
C ILE A 96 13.95 -0.50 5.74
N SER A 97 14.34 -0.77 6.98
CA SER A 97 13.41 -0.84 8.12
C SER A 97 12.82 0.52 8.51
N LYS A 98 13.54 1.61 8.25
CA LYS A 98 13.03 2.98 8.45
C LYS A 98 12.13 3.47 7.31
N ARG A 99 12.33 2.95 6.10
CA ARG A 99 11.52 3.32 4.92
C ARG A 99 10.29 2.43 4.71
N PHE A 100 10.42 1.15 5.07
CA PHE A 100 9.36 0.17 4.89
C PHE A 100 9.11 -0.45 6.26
N SER A 101 8.10 0.03 6.96
CA SER A 101 7.63 -0.65 8.15
C SER A 101 7.37 -2.11 7.81
N SER A 102 7.85 -3.02 8.63
CA SER A 102 7.56 -4.45 8.52
C SER A 102 6.60 -4.84 9.62
N TYR A 103 5.80 -5.84 9.36
CA TYR A 103 4.95 -6.45 10.39
C TYR A 103 5.74 -7.53 11.15
N GLU A 104 5.54 -7.63 12.45
CA GLU A 104 6.21 -8.64 13.27
C GLU A 104 5.66 -10.05 13.01
N SER A 105 4.40 -10.13 12.65
CA SER A 105 3.73 -11.38 12.30
C SER A 105 2.74 -11.22 11.14
N PRO A 106 2.35 -12.35 10.50
CA PRO A 106 1.27 -12.33 9.51
C PRO A 106 -0.05 -11.81 10.09
N LEU A 107 -0.31 -12.08 11.36
CA LEU A 107 -1.53 -11.63 12.03
C LEU A 107 -1.57 -10.09 12.12
N ASP A 108 -0.45 -9.45 12.45
CA ASP A 108 -0.38 -7.99 12.54
C ASP A 108 -0.61 -7.34 11.19
N LEU A 109 -0.09 -7.93 10.11
CA LEU A 109 -0.36 -7.50 8.75
C LEU A 109 -1.86 -7.57 8.45
N PHE A 110 -2.50 -8.71 8.72
CA PHE A 110 -3.91 -8.88 8.42
C PHE A 110 -4.81 -7.98 9.27
N ILE A 111 -4.49 -7.77 10.55
CA ILE A 111 -5.21 -6.83 11.42
C ILE A 111 -5.07 -5.39 10.88
N SER A 112 -3.88 -4.98 10.49
CA SER A 112 -3.63 -3.66 9.91
C SER A 112 -4.44 -3.47 8.63
N TYR A 113 -4.41 -4.43 7.72
CA TYR A 113 -5.14 -4.36 6.47
C TYR A 113 -6.66 -4.33 6.68
N ASP A 114 -7.16 -5.14 7.60
CA ASP A 114 -8.58 -5.16 7.97
C ASP A 114 -9.05 -3.82 8.52
N THR A 115 -8.26 -3.22 9.42
CA THR A 115 -8.55 -1.91 10.01
C THR A 115 -8.62 -0.81 8.93
N ASN A 116 -7.64 -0.80 8.02
CA ASN A 116 -7.62 0.15 6.92
C ASN A 116 -8.80 -0.05 5.96
N LEU A 117 -9.08 -1.29 5.55
CA LEU A 117 -10.20 -1.59 4.66
C LEU A 117 -11.54 -1.14 5.23
N LYS A 118 -11.79 -1.37 6.53
CA LYS A 118 -13.03 -0.91 7.18
C LYS A 118 -13.15 0.60 7.18
N GLU A 119 -12.06 1.29 7.46
CA GLU A 119 -12.06 2.75 7.47
C GLU A 119 -12.24 3.33 6.07
N TYR A 120 -11.57 2.75 5.06
CA TYR A 120 -11.76 3.18 3.68
C TYR A 120 -13.18 2.94 3.19
N TYR A 121 -13.80 1.82 3.58
CA TYR A 121 -15.21 1.57 3.27
C TYR A 121 -16.12 2.62 3.89
N ARG A 122 -15.84 3.08 5.10
CA ARG A 122 -16.62 4.14 5.76
C ARG A 122 -16.55 5.46 5.02
N ILE A 123 -15.34 5.89 4.61
CA ILE A 123 -15.12 7.21 4.04
C ILE A 123 -15.35 7.29 2.53
N LEU A 124 -15.24 6.18 1.79
CA LEU A 124 -15.48 6.14 0.35
C LEU A 124 -16.95 6.38 0.01
N LYS A 125 -17.19 7.15 -1.04
CA LYS A 125 -18.50 7.29 -1.68
C LYS A 125 -18.93 5.95 -2.27
N ASN A 126 -20.25 5.78 -2.52
CA ASN A 126 -20.79 4.53 -3.06
C ASN A 126 -20.19 4.11 -4.42
N ASP A 127 -19.81 5.09 -5.24
CA ASP A 127 -19.15 4.91 -6.53
C ASP A 127 -17.63 5.20 -6.48
N GLY A 128 -17.09 5.35 -5.27
CA GLY A 128 -15.69 5.61 -5.04
C GLY A 128 -14.82 4.37 -5.28
N ILE A 129 -13.55 4.59 -5.60
CA ILE A 129 -12.60 3.53 -5.88
C ILE A 129 -11.51 3.44 -4.81
N LEU A 130 -11.13 2.21 -4.47
CA LEU A 130 -9.94 1.90 -3.69
C LEU A 130 -8.95 1.13 -4.57
N VAL A 131 -7.77 1.69 -4.77
CA VAL A 131 -6.65 0.97 -5.37
C VAL A 131 -5.77 0.44 -4.25
N PHE A 132 -5.77 -0.86 -4.06
CA PHE A 132 -5.01 -1.55 -3.04
C PHE A 132 -3.85 -2.31 -3.69
N LYS A 133 -2.62 -1.82 -3.50
CA LYS A 133 -1.44 -2.50 -4.01
C LYS A 133 -0.86 -3.43 -2.93
N CYS A 134 -0.78 -4.70 -3.24
CA CYS A 134 -0.21 -5.72 -2.36
C CYS A 134 0.46 -6.84 -3.17
N GLN A 135 1.21 -7.68 -2.50
CA GLN A 135 1.79 -8.88 -3.10
C GLN A 135 1.85 -10.02 -2.08
N GLY A 136 1.89 -11.25 -2.57
CA GLY A 136 2.14 -12.42 -1.74
C GLY A 136 3.53 -12.35 -1.09
N THR A 137 3.66 -12.89 0.11
CA THR A 137 4.92 -12.93 0.84
C THR A 137 5.21 -14.30 1.41
N VAL A 138 6.49 -14.56 1.68
CA VAL A 138 6.96 -15.77 2.36
C VAL A 138 7.49 -15.39 3.72
N SER A 139 6.98 -16.01 4.78
CA SER A 139 7.49 -15.83 6.12
C SER A 139 7.63 -17.19 6.81
N SER A 140 8.79 -17.43 7.42
CA SER A 140 9.11 -18.70 8.10
C SER A 140 8.83 -19.95 7.23
N GLY A 141 9.16 -19.86 5.93
CA GLY A 141 8.98 -20.96 4.98
C GLY A 141 7.53 -21.22 4.53
N LYS A 142 6.58 -20.36 4.94
CA LYS A 142 5.17 -20.45 4.55
C LYS A 142 4.81 -19.35 3.57
N ASN A 143 4.07 -19.68 2.51
CA ASN A 143 3.50 -18.72 1.58
C ASN A 143 2.23 -18.12 2.15
N PHE A 144 2.11 -16.79 2.03
CA PHE A 144 0.89 -16.05 2.37
C PHE A 144 0.36 -15.41 1.09
N PHE A 145 -0.83 -15.82 0.68
CA PHE A 145 -1.55 -15.34 -0.49
C PHE A 145 -2.32 -14.07 -0.13
N ILE A 146 -1.58 -12.98 0.08
CA ILE A 146 -2.13 -11.71 0.57
C ILE A 146 -3.17 -11.12 -0.40
N PRO A 147 -2.93 -11.07 -1.74
CA PRO A 147 -3.93 -10.53 -2.68
C PRO A 147 -5.28 -11.24 -2.60
N GLU A 148 -5.27 -12.56 -2.52
CA GLU A 148 -6.48 -13.38 -2.42
C GLU A 148 -7.23 -13.11 -1.10
N TRP A 149 -6.48 -12.99 0.00
CA TRP A 149 -7.06 -12.63 1.29
C TRP A 149 -7.65 -11.22 1.27
N VAL A 150 -6.96 -10.24 0.69
CA VAL A 150 -7.44 -8.85 0.54
C VAL A 150 -8.74 -8.82 -0.24
N MET A 151 -8.81 -9.49 -1.40
CA MET A 151 -10.02 -9.57 -2.21
C MET A 151 -11.18 -10.18 -1.43
N TRP A 152 -10.94 -11.32 -0.77
CA TRP A 152 -11.95 -11.98 0.06
C TRP A 152 -12.42 -11.07 1.20
N ARG A 153 -11.50 -10.42 1.90
CA ARG A 153 -11.83 -9.58 3.05
C ARG A 153 -12.56 -8.31 2.64
N ALA A 154 -12.11 -7.65 1.59
CA ALA A 154 -12.75 -6.46 1.04
C ALA A 154 -14.21 -6.75 0.64
N TYR A 155 -14.44 -7.87 -0.07
CA TYR A 155 -15.79 -8.32 -0.42
C TYR A 155 -16.69 -8.48 0.81
N HIS A 156 -16.20 -9.10 1.89
CA HIS A 156 -16.98 -9.29 3.13
C HIS A 156 -17.20 -8.01 3.94
N ILE A 157 -16.44 -6.94 3.67
CA ILE A 157 -16.71 -5.61 4.23
C ILE A 157 -17.80 -4.89 3.43
N GLY A 158 -17.92 -5.18 2.13
CA GLY A 158 -18.90 -4.58 1.24
C GLY A 158 -18.33 -3.99 -0.05
N PHE A 159 -17.02 -4.06 -0.26
CA PHE A 159 -16.43 -3.67 -1.54
C PHE A 159 -16.80 -4.65 -2.65
N TYR A 160 -16.92 -4.13 -3.85
CA TYR A 160 -17.03 -4.94 -5.07
C TYR A 160 -15.70 -4.89 -5.83
N PRO A 161 -15.00 -6.03 -6.04
CA PRO A 161 -13.77 -6.07 -6.83
C PRO A 161 -14.08 -5.74 -8.30
N LEU A 162 -13.52 -4.65 -8.82
CA LEU A 162 -13.69 -4.25 -10.22
C LEU A 162 -12.71 -5.00 -11.11
N ASP A 163 -11.41 -4.86 -10.83
CA ASP A 163 -10.33 -5.41 -11.63
C ASP A 163 -9.14 -5.86 -10.78
N ARG A 164 -8.33 -6.73 -11.36
CA ARG A 164 -7.04 -7.13 -10.81
C ARG A 164 -5.95 -6.87 -11.84
N PHE A 165 -5.00 -6.01 -11.51
CA PHE A 165 -3.82 -5.70 -12.32
C PHE A 165 -2.60 -6.40 -11.73
N GLU A 166 -1.80 -7.03 -12.58
CA GLU A 166 -0.58 -7.72 -12.14
C GLU A 166 0.66 -7.07 -12.75
N LEU A 167 1.54 -6.56 -11.88
CA LEU A 167 2.86 -6.07 -12.28
C LEU A 167 3.89 -7.18 -12.11
N ILE A 168 4.36 -7.73 -13.22
CA ILE A 168 5.40 -8.77 -13.20
C ILE A 168 6.76 -8.11 -12.97
N ALA A 169 7.37 -8.37 -11.81
CA ALA A 169 8.72 -7.89 -11.53
C ALA A 169 9.74 -8.62 -12.41
N ARG A 170 10.60 -7.86 -13.10
CA ARG A 170 11.68 -8.41 -13.93
C ARG A 170 12.84 -9.02 -13.13
N SER A 171 12.95 -8.68 -11.87
CA SER A 171 13.96 -9.22 -10.95
C SER A 171 13.34 -9.56 -9.61
N ARG A 172 13.73 -10.71 -9.04
CA ARG A 172 13.43 -11.03 -7.65
C ARG A 172 14.50 -10.44 -6.76
N LEU A 173 14.13 -9.85 -5.65
CA LEU A 173 15.04 -9.65 -4.53
C LEU A 173 15.31 -11.04 -3.95
N ILE A 174 16.43 -11.64 -4.35
CA ILE A 174 16.87 -12.92 -3.78
C ILE A 174 17.46 -12.58 -2.41
N SER A 175 16.69 -12.77 -1.36
CA SER A 175 17.22 -12.75 0.00
C SER A 175 17.73 -14.15 0.34
N GLY A 176 19.04 -14.28 0.43
CA GLY A 176 19.71 -15.50 0.91
C GLY A 176 20.17 -16.44 -0.21
N LYS A 177 21.33 -17.04 0.02
CA LYS A 177 21.85 -18.14 -0.79
C LYS A 177 20.94 -19.34 -0.60
N VAL A 178 20.27 -19.77 -1.65
CA VAL A 178 19.66 -21.10 -1.68
C VAL A 178 20.84 -22.08 -1.63
N LYS A 179 21.02 -22.77 -0.52
CA LYS A 179 21.88 -23.95 -0.50
C LYS A 179 21.15 -25.03 -1.28
N THR A 180 21.68 -25.36 -2.44
CA THR A 180 21.35 -26.60 -3.16
C THR A 180 21.88 -27.80 -2.39
#